data_05d91595a2060d5f5e890f38e1dbe1c8
#
_entry.id   05d91595a2060d5f5e890f38e1dbe1c8
#
_cell.length_a   1.000
_cell.length_b   1.000
_cell.length_c   1.000
_cell.angle_alpha   90.00
_cell.angle_beta   90.00
_cell.angle_gamma   90.00
#
_symmetry.space_group_name_H-M   'P 1'
#
loop_
_entity.id
_entity.type
_entity.pdbx_description
1 polymer ?
#
loop_
_entity_poly.entity_id
_entity_poly.type
_entity_poly.pdbx_seq_one_letter_code
_entity_poly.pdbx_strand_id
1 'polypeptide(L)'
;MNLIRLILLSLFIFTQSQADTIYNLIKIPNLEIYKINKSNKLRYLYAKQPFTIGVDNNINCFSSEKKVLDEKYKIIQKNLNRYNQKFLKKINLKYIVLCEDLSISNINTAGIPDNVMKTLILDVKFNEKYFERVIHHEVFHIINDSFKEIFDEKVWSEFNIKNFKYAECSTCTDKIGLDTYKKTEGFFTEYSRSTASEDMAEV
;
A
#
# COMPACT_ATOMS: atom_id res chain seq x y z
N MET A 1 19.29 -14.93 51.87
CA MET A 1 19.29 -15.58 50.55
C MET A 1 18.00 -15.37 49.73
N ASN A 2 16.94 -14.84 50.32
CA ASN A 2 15.64 -14.69 49.62
C ASN A 2 15.35 -13.32 49.03
N LEU A 3 16.01 -12.26 49.48
CA LEU A 3 15.76 -10.89 48.97
C LEU A 3 16.35 -10.63 47.59
N ILE A 4 17.53 -11.18 47.31
CA ILE A 4 18.23 -11.04 46.04
C ILE A 4 17.51 -11.80 44.90
N ARG A 5 16.88 -12.95 45.24
CA ARG A 5 16.07 -13.71 44.25
C ARG A 5 14.77 -13.00 43.88
N LEU A 6 14.16 -12.26 44.79
CA LEU A 6 12.95 -11.46 44.52
C LEU A 6 13.25 -10.26 43.62
N ILE A 7 14.41 -9.60 43.81
CA ILE A 7 14.83 -8.45 43.00
C ILE A 7 15.19 -8.91 41.55
N LEU A 8 15.79 -10.08 41.38
CA LEU A 8 16.07 -10.65 40.08
C LEU A 8 14.81 -11.07 39.30
N LEU A 9 13.77 -11.59 40.02
CA LEU A 9 12.50 -11.91 39.40
C LEU A 9 11.69 -10.66 38.98
N SER A 10 11.78 -9.57 39.75
CA SER A 10 11.09 -8.32 39.40
C SER A 10 11.74 -7.59 38.20
N LEU A 11 13.04 -7.78 37.95
CA LEU A 11 13.72 -7.24 36.78
C LEU A 11 13.38 -7.97 35.47
N PHE A 12 12.91 -9.22 35.55
CA PHE A 12 12.49 -9.97 34.34
C PHE A 12 11.06 -9.68 33.88
N ILE A 13 10.22 -9.04 34.70
CA ILE A 13 8.82 -8.77 34.37
C ILE A 13 8.67 -7.44 33.59
N PHE A 14 9.68 -6.56 33.60
CA PHE A 14 9.62 -5.25 32.93
C PHE A 14 10.10 -5.22 31.46
N THR A 15 10.50 -6.34 30.88
CA THR A 15 11.05 -6.35 29.52
C THR A 15 10.09 -6.82 28.43
N GLN A 16 8.80 -6.99 28.71
CA GLN A 16 7.84 -7.55 27.74
C GLN A 16 6.93 -6.54 27.02
N SER A 17 7.08 -5.25 27.17
CA SER A 17 6.17 -4.31 26.51
C SER A 17 6.73 -3.58 25.30
N GLN A 18 7.87 -3.96 24.75
CA GLN A 18 8.44 -3.31 23.55
C GLN A 18 8.31 -4.11 22.25
N ALA A 19 7.56 -5.21 22.26
CA ALA A 19 7.57 -6.13 21.12
C ALA A 19 6.68 -5.74 19.93
N ASP A 20 5.85 -4.70 20.03
CA ASP A 20 4.82 -4.44 19.00
C ASP A 20 4.96 -3.11 18.24
N THR A 21 5.99 -2.35 18.48
CA THR A 21 6.19 -1.11 17.72
C THR A 21 6.91 -1.41 16.41
N ILE A 22 6.20 -1.35 15.30
CA ILE A 22 6.74 -1.52 13.94
C ILE A 22 7.50 -0.27 13.48
N TYR A 23 7.58 0.71 14.34
CA TYR A 23 8.20 2.01 14.17
C TYR A 23 9.57 1.97 13.46
N ASN A 24 10.42 1.06 13.87
CA ASN A 24 11.76 0.94 13.28
C ASN A 24 11.78 0.23 11.91
N LEU A 25 10.71 -0.50 11.56
CA LEU A 25 10.66 -1.28 10.34
C LEU A 25 10.18 -0.46 9.13
N ILE A 26 9.25 0.47 9.35
CA ILE A 26 8.64 1.23 8.25
C ILE A 26 8.90 2.74 8.34
N LYS A 27 9.66 3.19 9.34
CA LYS A 27 10.07 4.59 9.52
C LYS A 27 8.90 5.60 9.54
N ILE A 28 7.67 5.17 9.70
CA ILE A 28 6.50 6.01 9.89
C ILE A 28 6.26 6.15 11.38
N PRO A 29 6.30 7.37 11.94
CA PRO A 29 6.12 7.57 13.36
C PRO A 29 4.68 7.28 13.81
N ASN A 30 4.53 6.82 15.06
CA ASN A 30 3.23 6.68 15.71
C ASN A 30 2.23 5.74 15.00
N LEU A 31 2.72 4.68 14.34
CA LEU A 31 1.85 3.62 13.84
C LEU A 31 1.48 2.65 14.97
N GLU A 32 0.21 2.28 14.99
CA GLU A 32 -0.28 1.22 15.86
C GLU A 32 -0.87 0.06 15.06
N ILE A 33 -0.79 -1.14 15.65
CA ILE A 33 -1.46 -2.31 15.07
C ILE A 33 -2.96 -2.12 15.24
N TYR A 34 -3.67 -2.04 14.12
CA TYR A 34 -5.12 -2.04 14.09
C TYR A 34 -5.68 -3.46 14.17
N LYS A 35 -5.24 -4.34 13.27
CA LYS A 35 -5.64 -5.76 13.23
C LYS A 35 -4.56 -6.62 12.59
N ILE A 36 -4.57 -7.92 12.94
CA ILE A 36 -3.77 -8.95 12.26
C ILE A 36 -4.74 -9.91 11.59
N ASN A 37 -4.59 -10.09 10.28
CA ASN A 37 -5.39 -11.03 9.54
C ASN A 37 -4.95 -12.48 9.85
N LYS A 38 -5.87 -13.31 10.33
CA LYS A 38 -5.58 -14.71 10.69
C LYS A 38 -5.31 -15.60 9.47
N SER A 39 -5.93 -15.29 8.32
CA SER A 39 -5.85 -16.08 7.11
C SER A 39 -4.53 -15.88 6.36
N ASN A 40 -4.21 -14.65 6.01
CA ASN A 40 -3.05 -14.31 5.17
C ASN A 40 -1.88 -13.67 5.92
N LYS A 41 -2.03 -13.45 7.24
CA LYS A 41 -1.02 -12.89 8.15
C LYS A 41 -0.61 -11.44 7.87
N LEU A 42 -1.35 -10.72 7.04
CA LEU A 42 -1.16 -9.28 6.89
C LEU A 42 -1.42 -8.55 8.20
N ARG A 43 -0.59 -7.58 8.49
CA ARG A 43 -0.70 -6.69 9.64
C ARG A 43 -1.22 -5.35 9.18
N TYR A 44 -2.41 -4.99 9.64
CA TYR A 44 -3.03 -3.71 9.39
C TYR A 44 -2.64 -2.74 10.50
N LEU A 45 -2.14 -1.60 10.10
CA LEU A 45 -1.64 -0.54 10.96
C LEU A 45 -2.42 0.73 10.64
N TYR A 46 -2.51 1.64 11.58
CA TYR A 46 -3.07 2.94 11.33
C TYR A 46 -2.20 4.06 11.92
N ALA A 47 -2.24 5.22 11.31
CA ALA A 47 -1.56 6.40 11.78
C ALA A 47 -2.37 7.07 12.89
N LYS A 48 -1.79 7.21 14.09
CA LYS A 48 -2.42 7.96 15.20
C LYS A 48 -2.33 9.47 15.01
N GLN A 49 -1.34 9.91 14.26
CA GLN A 49 -1.06 11.30 13.96
C GLN A 49 -0.69 11.45 12.50
N PRO A 50 -0.87 12.61 11.91
CA PRO A 50 -0.34 12.90 10.59
C PRO A 50 1.14 12.57 10.50
N PHE A 51 1.56 12.07 9.36
CA PHE A 51 2.97 11.82 9.09
C PHE A 51 3.38 12.36 7.72
N THR A 52 4.66 12.68 7.64
CA THR A 52 5.33 13.10 6.41
C THR A 52 6.58 12.26 6.26
N ILE A 53 6.72 11.59 5.10
CA ILE A 53 7.84 10.68 4.79
C ILE A 53 8.24 10.82 3.31
N GLY A 54 9.15 9.97 2.86
CA GLY A 54 9.63 9.93 1.48
C GLY A 54 10.83 10.85 1.25
N VAL A 55 11.26 10.90 0.00
CA VAL A 55 12.36 11.79 -0.43
C VAL A 55 11.85 13.23 -0.34
N ASP A 56 12.61 14.10 0.33
CA ASP A 56 12.24 15.50 0.55
C ASP A 56 10.87 15.70 1.23
N ASN A 57 10.44 14.72 2.05
CA ASN A 57 9.16 14.77 2.75
C ASN A 57 7.95 14.97 1.82
N ASN A 58 7.97 14.31 0.68
CA ASN A 58 6.96 14.48 -0.37
C ASN A 58 5.71 13.60 -0.21
N ILE A 59 5.68 12.67 0.75
CA ILE A 59 4.52 11.81 1.03
C ILE A 59 3.88 12.27 2.33
N ASN A 60 2.60 12.64 2.27
CA ASN A 60 1.83 13.07 3.42
C ASN A 60 0.60 12.18 3.60
N CYS A 61 0.25 11.90 4.85
CA CYS A 61 -0.99 11.22 5.20
C CYS A 61 -1.46 11.61 6.60
N PHE A 62 -2.78 11.61 6.80
CA PHE A 62 -3.40 12.02 8.05
C PHE A 62 -3.95 10.82 8.84
N SER A 63 -4.17 11.05 10.13
CA SER A 63 -4.84 10.06 10.98
C SER A 63 -6.32 9.93 10.60
N SER A 64 -6.84 8.71 10.71
CA SER A 64 -8.25 8.42 10.41
C SER A 64 -9.07 8.15 11.66
N GLU A 65 -10.34 8.52 11.61
CA GLU A 65 -11.29 8.15 12.64
C GLU A 65 -11.54 6.64 12.66
N LYS A 66 -11.74 6.08 13.85
CA LYS A 66 -11.97 4.65 14.02
C LYS A 66 -13.16 4.13 13.20
N LYS A 67 -14.22 4.92 13.07
CA LYS A 67 -15.41 4.54 12.29
C LYS A 67 -15.07 4.30 10.82
N VAL A 68 -14.32 5.23 10.21
CA VAL A 68 -13.86 5.12 8.82
C VAL A 68 -12.95 3.91 8.64
N LEU A 69 -12.02 3.70 9.58
CA LEU A 69 -11.15 2.53 9.58
C LEU A 69 -11.94 1.21 9.64
N ASP A 70 -12.97 1.12 10.51
CA ASP A 70 -13.78 -0.09 10.66
C ASP A 70 -14.60 -0.41 9.40
N GLU A 71 -15.11 0.59 8.70
CA GLU A 71 -15.84 0.45 7.45
C GLU A 71 -14.91 0.01 6.31
N LYS A 72 -13.84 0.75 6.07
CA LYS A 72 -12.90 0.48 4.97
C LYS A 72 -12.08 -0.79 5.17
N TYR A 73 -11.74 -1.13 6.41
CA TYR A 73 -11.06 -2.38 6.73
C TYR A 73 -11.79 -3.62 6.18
N LYS A 74 -13.12 -3.66 6.26
CA LYS A 74 -13.91 -4.78 5.74
C LYS A 74 -13.72 -4.96 4.24
N ILE A 75 -13.72 -3.85 3.49
CA ILE A 75 -13.50 -3.86 2.04
C ILE A 75 -12.07 -4.30 1.72
N ILE A 76 -11.08 -3.70 2.37
CA ILE A 76 -9.66 -4.02 2.17
C ILE A 76 -9.40 -5.50 2.50
N GLN A 77 -9.89 -5.97 3.64
CA GLN A 77 -9.72 -7.36 4.06
C GLN A 77 -10.36 -8.33 3.07
N LYS A 78 -11.58 -8.07 2.59
CA LYS A 78 -12.28 -8.89 1.59
C LYS A 78 -11.42 -9.05 0.34
N ASN A 79 -10.86 -7.96 -0.16
CA ASN A 79 -10.06 -7.96 -1.39
C ASN A 79 -8.68 -8.62 -1.16
N LEU A 80 -7.97 -8.28 -0.09
CA LEU A 80 -6.65 -8.86 0.19
C LEU A 80 -6.71 -10.32 0.65
N ASN A 81 -7.85 -10.83 1.10
CA ASN A 81 -8.03 -12.26 1.38
C ASN A 81 -8.04 -13.14 0.11
N ARG A 82 -8.14 -12.56 -1.08
CA ARG A 82 -7.96 -13.27 -2.36
C ARG A 82 -6.52 -13.74 -2.55
N TYR A 83 -5.57 -13.10 -1.87
CA TYR A 83 -4.16 -13.47 -1.90
C TYR A 83 -3.81 -14.35 -0.71
N ASN A 84 -3.32 -15.57 -0.96
CA ASN A 84 -2.92 -16.45 0.12
C ASN A 84 -1.57 -16.04 0.74
N GLN A 85 -1.31 -16.54 1.96
CA GLN A 85 -0.11 -16.17 2.72
C GLN A 85 1.20 -16.49 1.98
N LYS A 86 1.27 -17.61 1.23
CA LYS A 86 2.48 -18.01 0.51
C LYS A 86 2.80 -17.01 -0.59
N PHE A 87 1.77 -16.57 -1.32
CA PHE A 87 1.91 -15.56 -2.38
C PHE A 87 2.33 -14.21 -1.80
N LEU A 88 1.63 -13.71 -0.77
CA LEU A 88 1.97 -12.44 -0.12
C LEU A 88 3.41 -12.44 0.42
N LYS A 89 3.87 -13.56 0.97
CA LYS A 89 5.27 -13.71 1.38
C LYS A 89 6.23 -13.66 0.19
N LYS A 90 5.84 -14.24 -0.95
CA LYS A 90 6.67 -14.27 -2.16
C LYS A 90 6.83 -12.87 -2.77
N ILE A 91 5.78 -12.06 -2.77
CA ILE A 91 5.84 -10.64 -3.20
C ILE A 91 6.30 -9.70 -2.08
N ASN A 92 6.74 -10.22 -0.96
CA ASN A 92 7.28 -9.45 0.15
C ASN A 92 6.29 -8.43 0.79
N LEU A 93 4.97 -8.65 0.69
CA LEU A 93 3.96 -7.81 1.33
C LEU A 93 3.62 -8.32 2.74
N LYS A 94 3.72 -7.46 3.74
CA LYS A 94 3.49 -7.81 5.15
C LYS A 94 2.62 -6.80 5.90
N TYR A 95 2.72 -5.53 5.58
CA TYR A 95 2.06 -4.45 6.29
C TYR A 95 1.12 -3.68 5.38
N ILE A 96 -0.06 -3.32 5.91
CA ILE A 96 -1.00 -2.40 5.29
C ILE A 96 -1.16 -1.23 6.24
N VAL A 97 -0.76 -0.04 5.82
CA VAL A 97 -0.91 1.20 6.59
C VAL A 97 -2.17 1.91 6.11
N LEU A 98 -3.04 2.25 7.06
CA LEU A 98 -4.31 2.93 6.82
C LEU A 98 -4.21 4.37 7.32
N CYS A 99 -4.49 5.32 6.46
CA CYS A 99 -4.49 6.75 6.77
C CYS A 99 -5.44 7.50 5.83
N GLU A 100 -5.62 8.80 6.01
CA GLU A 100 -6.53 9.64 5.22
C GLU A 100 -5.77 10.69 4.41
N ASP A 101 -6.37 11.11 3.30
CA ASP A 101 -5.86 12.19 2.45
C ASP A 101 -4.37 11.97 2.06
N LEU A 102 -4.08 10.75 1.61
CA LEU A 102 -2.74 10.37 1.17
C LEU A 102 -2.35 11.13 -0.08
N SER A 103 -1.17 11.73 -0.05
CA SER A 103 -0.64 12.46 -1.20
C SER A 103 0.86 12.21 -1.41
N ILE A 104 1.30 12.30 -2.66
CA ILE A 104 2.71 12.33 -3.05
C ILE A 104 2.95 13.56 -3.91
N SER A 105 3.93 14.39 -3.53
CA SER A 105 4.24 15.67 -4.20
C SER A 105 3.00 16.56 -4.39
N ASN A 106 2.12 16.60 -3.38
CA ASN A 106 0.82 17.31 -3.36
C ASN A 106 -0.23 16.76 -4.36
N ILE A 107 -0.02 15.59 -4.93
CA ILE A 107 -1.01 14.88 -5.75
C ILE A 107 -1.68 13.82 -4.88
N ASN A 108 -2.99 13.88 -4.75
CA ASN A 108 -3.75 12.88 -4.02
C ASN A 108 -3.62 11.51 -4.72
N THR A 109 -3.33 10.48 -3.93
CA THR A 109 -3.20 9.11 -4.42
C THR A 109 -3.99 8.15 -3.54
N ALA A 110 -4.43 7.06 -4.13
CA ALA A 110 -5.19 6.03 -3.42
C ALA A 110 -4.32 5.09 -2.59
N GLY A 111 -3.08 4.88 -3.03
CA GLY A 111 -2.13 4.03 -2.35
C GLY A 111 -0.69 4.34 -2.73
N ILE A 112 0.22 3.83 -1.93
CA ILE A 112 1.67 3.87 -2.20
C ILE A 112 2.25 2.50 -1.83
N PRO A 113 2.68 1.70 -2.82
CA PRO A 113 3.35 0.44 -2.58
C PRO A 113 4.83 0.67 -2.25
N ASP A 114 5.35 -0.06 -1.28
CA ASP A 114 6.77 -0.06 -0.94
C ASP A 114 7.26 -1.50 -0.68
N ASN A 115 7.86 -2.08 -1.70
CA ASN A 115 8.37 -3.44 -1.66
C ASN A 115 9.55 -3.61 -0.68
N VAL A 116 10.40 -2.59 -0.54
CA VAL A 116 11.55 -2.60 0.38
C VAL A 116 11.06 -2.64 1.83
N MET A 117 10.07 -1.83 2.15
CA MET A 117 9.44 -1.74 3.47
C MET A 117 8.39 -2.82 3.71
N LYS A 118 8.06 -3.66 2.71
CA LYS A 118 7.03 -4.70 2.78
C LYS A 118 5.65 -4.15 3.11
N THR A 119 5.36 -2.96 2.61
CA THR A 119 4.24 -2.14 3.05
C THR A 119 3.44 -1.66 1.85
N LEU A 120 2.13 -1.60 2.04
CA LEU A 120 1.20 -0.88 1.19
C LEU A 120 0.49 0.16 2.06
N ILE A 121 0.61 1.43 1.71
CA ILE A 121 -0.14 2.52 2.35
C ILE A 121 -1.41 2.73 1.53
N LEU A 122 -2.57 2.84 2.18
CA LEU A 122 -3.87 3.04 1.54
C LEU A 122 -4.59 4.25 2.14
N ASP A 123 -5.12 5.10 1.29
CA ASP A 123 -6.03 6.18 1.66
C ASP A 123 -7.43 5.63 1.91
N VAL A 124 -7.87 5.61 3.17
CA VAL A 124 -9.21 5.11 3.52
C VAL A 124 -10.35 6.06 3.15
N LYS A 125 -10.05 7.30 2.75
CA LYS A 125 -11.02 8.26 2.20
C LYS A 125 -11.09 8.30 0.68
N PHE A 126 -10.22 7.56 0.00
CA PHE A 126 -10.23 7.54 -1.44
C PHE A 126 -11.61 7.18 -2.00
N ASN A 127 -11.91 7.68 -3.20
CA ASN A 127 -13.21 7.57 -3.84
C ASN A 127 -13.72 6.10 -3.86
N GLU A 128 -14.85 5.87 -3.22
CA GLU A 128 -15.44 4.54 -3.02
C GLU A 128 -15.73 3.80 -4.32
N LYS A 129 -16.09 4.53 -5.39
CA LYS A 129 -16.35 3.97 -6.72
C LYS A 129 -15.14 3.18 -7.26
N TYR A 130 -13.93 3.60 -6.95
CA TYR A 130 -12.71 3.00 -7.49
C TYR A 130 -11.95 2.17 -6.45
N PHE A 131 -12.33 2.26 -5.18
CA PHE A 131 -11.53 1.81 -4.05
C PHE A 131 -11.17 0.32 -4.11
N GLU A 132 -12.11 -0.57 -4.45
CA GLU A 132 -11.82 -2.02 -4.56
C GLU A 132 -10.81 -2.30 -5.68
N ARG A 133 -10.92 -1.63 -6.84
CA ARG A 133 -9.98 -1.78 -7.94
C ARG A 133 -8.57 -1.28 -7.57
N VAL A 134 -8.51 -0.13 -6.94
CA VAL A 134 -7.24 0.47 -6.51
C VAL A 134 -6.46 -0.44 -5.57
N ILE A 135 -7.12 -1.16 -4.66
CA ILE A 135 -6.42 -2.13 -3.79
C ILE A 135 -5.64 -3.15 -4.64
N HIS A 136 -6.22 -3.67 -5.72
CA HIS A 136 -5.57 -4.63 -6.60
C HIS A 136 -4.51 -3.99 -7.48
N HIS A 137 -4.76 -2.78 -7.96
CA HIS A 137 -3.82 -1.95 -8.69
C HIS A 137 -2.51 -1.75 -7.90
N GLU A 138 -2.61 -1.31 -6.65
CA GLU A 138 -1.44 -1.10 -5.81
C GLU A 138 -0.72 -2.42 -5.43
N VAL A 139 -1.47 -3.50 -5.25
CA VAL A 139 -0.87 -4.83 -5.06
C VAL A 139 -0.12 -5.26 -6.31
N PHE A 140 -0.61 -4.92 -7.51
CA PHE A 140 0.08 -5.23 -8.76
C PHE A 140 1.46 -4.55 -8.83
N HIS A 141 1.60 -3.31 -8.41
CA HIS A 141 2.93 -2.66 -8.37
C HIS A 141 3.93 -3.42 -7.49
N ILE A 142 3.48 -3.99 -6.35
CA ILE A 142 4.33 -4.84 -5.52
C ILE A 142 4.65 -6.16 -6.24
N ILE A 143 3.71 -6.73 -6.99
CA ILE A 143 3.93 -7.93 -7.82
C ILE A 143 4.94 -7.61 -8.91
N ASN A 144 4.73 -6.54 -9.65
CA ASN A 144 5.61 -6.09 -10.72
C ASN A 144 7.05 -5.88 -10.22
N ASP A 145 7.20 -5.19 -9.09
CA ASP A 145 8.51 -4.95 -8.48
C ASP A 145 9.19 -6.24 -8.00
N SER A 146 8.39 -7.24 -7.57
CA SER A 146 8.89 -8.54 -7.13
C SER A 146 9.24 -9.48 -8.28
N PHE A 147 8.76 -9.23 -9.50
CA PHE A 147 8.90 -10.10 -10.67
C PHE A 147 9.20 -9.29 -11.93
N LYS A 148 10.11 -8.32 -11.84
CA LYS A 148 10.49 -7.41 -12.95
C LYS A 148 10.92 -8.14 -14.23
N GLU A 149 11.47 -9.34 -14.09
CA GLU A 149 11.86 -10.18 -15.23
C GLU A 149 10.68 -10.75 -16.03
N ILE A 150 9.47 -10.75 -15.44
CA ILE A 150 8.24 -11.24 -16.08
C ILE A 150 7.45 -10.07 -16.68
N PHE A 151 7.40 -8.94 -15.98
CA PHE A 151 6.64 -7.76 -16.36
C PHE A 151 7.55 -6.72 -17.04
N ASP A 152 7.84 -6.95 -18.32
CA ASP A 152 8.68 -6.06 -19.11
C ASP A 152 7.84 -4.96 -19.76
N GLU A 153 8.00 -3.73 -19.29
CA GLU A 153 7.27 -2.55 -19.78
C GLU A 153 7.50 -2.28 -21.26
N LYS A 154 8.69 -2.61 -21.78
CA LYS A 154 9.00 -2.43 -23.20
C LYS A 154 8.22 -3.44 -24.04
N VAL A 155 8.21 -4.70 -23.64
CA VAL A 155 7.43 -5.75 -24.32
C VAL A 155 5.93 -5.42 -24.23
N TRP A 156 5.45 -4.98 -23.04
CA TRP A 156 4.06 -4.54 -22.88
C TRP A 156 3.69 -3.42 -23.84
N SER A 157 4.57 -2.44 -24.03
CA SER A 157 4.34 -1.31 -24.93
C SER A 157 4.21 -1.70 -26.40
N GLU A 158 4.75 -2.85 -26.82
CA GLU A 158 4.64 -3.34 -28.20
C GLU A 158 3.22 -3.80 -28.59
N PHE A 159 2.35 -4.07 -27.59
CA PHE A 159 0.94 -4.41 -27.82
C PHE A 159 0.05 -3.19 -28.11
N ASN A 160 0.56 -1.98 -27.91
CA ASN A 160 -0.21 -0.76 -28.14
C ASN A 160 -0.38 -0.44 -29.64
N ILE A 161 -1.35 0.41 -29.92
CA ILE A 161 -1.57 0.93 -31.27
C ILE A 161 -0.33 1.65 -31.79
N LYS A 162 -0.10 1.56 -33.09
CA LYS A 162 1.04 2.19 -33.74
C LYS A 162 1.07 3.70 -33.43
N ASN A 163 2.24 4.20 -33.06
CA ASN A 163 2.51 5.59 -32.68
C ASN A 163 2.02 6.01 -31.28
N PHE A 164 1.41 5.13 -30.48
CA PHE A 164 1.13 5.45 -29.10
C PHE A 164 2.45 5.45 -28.29
N LYS A 165 2.55 6.40 -27.36
CA LYS A 165 3.68 6.49 -26.42
C LYS A 165 3.16 6.83 -25.04
N TYR A 166 3.62 6.10 -24.06
CA TYR A 166 3.43 6.45 -22.65
C TYR A 166 4.20 7.72 -22.29
N ALA A 167 3.79 8.39 -21.22
CA ALA A 167 4.56 9.46 -20.60
C ALA A 167 5.78 8.89 -19.86
N GLU A 168 6.71 9.75 -19.50
CA GLU A 168 7.91 9.37 -18.76
C GLU A 168 7.61 9.01 -17.29
N CYS A 169 6.53 9.55 -16.71
CA CYS A 169 6.07 9.23 -15.38
C CYS A 169 4.54 9.42 -15.25
N SER A 170 3.90 8.73 -14.28
CA SER A 170 2.46 8.82 -14.05
C SER A 170 2.01 10.19 -13.54
N THR A 171 2.91 10.96 -12.95
CA THR A 171 2.66 12.33 -12.47
C THR A 171 3.04 13.41 -13.46
N CYS A 172 3.64 13.07 -14.62
CA CYS A 172 4.04 14.00 -15.69
C CYS A 172 2.99 14.13 -16.78
N THR A 173 1.79 13.65 -16.58
CA THR A 173 0.74 13.58 -17.60
C THR A 173 -0.60 14.07 -17.06
N ASP A 174 -1.48 14.48 -17.95
CA ASP A 174 -2.88 14.79 -17.66
C ASP A 174 -3.81 13.55 -17.71
N LYS A 175 -3.25 12.38 -18.00
CA LYS A 175 -3.96 11.09 -18.09
C LYS A 175 -4.22 10.51 -16.71
N ILE A 176 -5.18 11.05 -15.98
CA ILE A 176 -5.48 10.72 -14.57
C ILE A 176 -6.89 10.18 -14.33
N GLY A 177 -7.72 10.08 -15.39
CA GLY A 177 -9.10 9.61 -15.27
C GLY A 177 -9.19 8.13 -14.94
N LEU A 178 -9.93 7.80 -13.87
CA LEU A 178 -10.11 6.43 -13.36
C LEU A 178 -11.41 5.76 -13.86
N ASP A 179 -12.23 6.45 -14.62
CA ASP A 179 -13.42 5.85 -15.23
C ASP A 179 -13.03 4.90 -16.37
N THR A 180 -13.71 3.75 -16.42
CA THR A 180 -13.49 2.79 -17.50
C THR A 180 -13.99 3.36 -18.82
N TYR A 181 -13.21 3.21 -19.87
CA TYR A 181 -13.60 3.60 -21.21
C TYR A 181 -14.69 2.69 -21.78
N LYS A 182 -15.65 3.30 -22.47
CA LYS A 182 -16.67 2.56 -23.24
C LYS A 182 -16.09 1.90 -24.50
N LYS A 183 -15.07 2.55 -25.10
CA LYS A 183 -14.30 2.06 -26.25
C LYS A 183 -12.84 2.17 -25.89
N THR A 184 -12.22 1.07 -25.56
CA THR A 184 -10.93 1.10 -24.88
C THR A 184 -9.74 1.26 -25.79
N GLU A 185 -9.83 0.95 -27.09
CA GLU A 185 -8.65 0.94 -27.98
C GLU A 185 -7.42 0.25 -27.35
N GLY A 186 -7.65 -0.74 -26.48
CA GLY A 186 -6.61 -1.44 -25.72
C GLY A 186 -6.41 -0.96 -24.28
N PHE A 187 -7.04 0.14 -23.85
CA PHE A 187 -6.87 0.70 -22.52
C PHE A 187 -8.16 0.65 -21.69
N PHE A 188 -8.07 0.31 -20.40
CA PHE A 188 -9.25 0.26 -19.52
C PHE A 188 -9.71 1.62 -19.06
N THR A 189 -8.77 2.51 -18.75
CA THR A 189 -9.02 3.86 -18.23
C THR A 189 -8.16 4.87 -18.97
N GLU A 190 -8.40 6.15 -18.73
CA GLU A 190 -7.47 7.18 -19.16
C GLU A 190 -6.12 7.03 -18.46
N TYR A 191 -6.12 6.65 -17.17
CA TYR A 191 -4.93 6.43 -16.37
C TYR A 191 -4.05 5.29 -16.90
N SER A 192 -4.63 4.24 -17.49
CA SER A 192 -3.87 3.21 -18.21
C SER A 192 -2.96 3.78 -19.32
N ARG A 193 -3.25 4.96 -19.82
CA ARG A 193 -2.46 5.61 -20.88
C ARG A 193 -1.30 6.45 -20.34
N SER A 194 -1.11 6.51 -19.04
CA SER A 194 -0.06 7.30 -18.39
C SER A 194 1.31 6.66 -18.55
N THR A 195 1.51 5.48 -18.02
CA THR A 195 2.75 4.69 -18.16
C THR A 195 2.44 3.22 -18.40
N ALA A 196 3.40 2.44 -18.87
CA ALA A 196 3.23 1.01 -19.07
C ALA A 196 2.97 0.27 -17.73
N SER A 197 3.60 0.71 -16.65
CA SER A 197 3.38 0.15 -15.31
C SER A 197 1.94 0.37 -14.83
N GLU A 198 1.39 1.58 -15.02
CA GLU A 198 0.00 1.89 -14.66
C GLU A 198 -1.00 1.12 -15.54
N ASP A 199 -0.69 0.97 -16.84
CA ASP A 199 -1.54 0.19 -17.74
C ASP A 199 -1.63 -1.27 -17.33
N MET A 200 -0.50 -1.90 -17.01
CA MET A 200 -0.49 -3.26 -16.47
C MET A 200 -1.25 -3.39 -15.15
N ALA A 201 -1.23 -2.36 -14.32
CA ALA A 201 -1.91 -2.35 -13.02
C ALA A 201 -3.44 -2.17 -13.13
N GLU A 202 -3.93 -1.57 -14.21
CA GLU A 202 -5.35 -1.36 -14.49
C GLU A 202 -6.05 -2.61 -15.09
N VAL A 203 -5.28 -3.60 -15.58
CA VAL A 203 -5.78 -4.87 -16.15
C VAL A 203 -6.01 -5.91 -15.06
#